data_be6435392dc2b1aefd59988bce037455
#
_entry.id   be6435392dc2b1aefd59988bce037455
#
_cell.length_a   1.000
_cell.length_b   1.000
_cell.length_c   1.000
_cell.angle_alpha   90.00
_cell.angle_beta   90.00
_cell.angle_gamma   90.00
#
_symmetry.space_group_name_H-M   'P 1'
#
loop_
_entity.id
_entity.type
_entity.pdbx_description
1 polymer ?
#
loop_
_entity_poly.entity_id
_entity_poly.type
_entity_poly.pdbx_seq_one_letter_code
_entity_poly.pdbx_strand_id
1 'polypeptide(L)'
;APPDLANQADKVRALLLDYVNQDFCVRRGIALQWLMEEWTCDRERQKQGIESEHYHIWLDKLLDAQLSMPTVDSVALGNFLRDLPQIPLVVLDRLYELCLDRGTIGEGFALLRDVSAARPPLRVPVCHKVLQLTRHSERLVRGRAIVTARTWVLQKGPLADVVLAFARESLQLLVEEARAHDAPEAQDMSVEAEEADETAANPLGLNEQDVLRLIELALVLSVKQPSFFAEVVRIYPLLPAPVQAAMQKHVTPVAR
;
A
#
# COMPACT_ATOMS: atom_id res chain seq x y z
N ALA A 1 -17.51 -14.07 -33.75
CA ALA A 1 -18.55 -15.05 -33.39
C ALA A 1 -19.92 -14.39 -33.56
N PRO A 2 -20.99 -15.12 -33.93
CA PRO A 2 -22.33 -14.56 -33.96
C PRO A 2 -22.72 -14.05 -32.56
N PRO A 3 -23.46 -12.92 -32.45
CA PRO A 3 -23.76 -12.26 -31.18
C PRO A 3 -24.50 -13.16 -30.17
N ASP A 4 -25.26 -14.13 -30.64
CA ASP A 4 -25.94 -15.11 -29.78
C ASP A 4 -24.98 -16.05 -29.04
N LEU A 5 -23.91 -16.48 -29.66
CA LEU A 5 -22.91 -17.37 -29.01
C LEU A 5 -22.09 -16.67 -27.94
N ALA A 6 -21.75 -15.40 -28.16
CA ALA A 6 -21.05 -14.59 -27.15
C ALA A 6 -21.92 -14.39 -25.91
N ASN A 7 -23.21 -14.06 -26.11
CA ASN A 7 -24.18 -13.88 -25.01
C ASN A 7 -24.43 -15.20 -24.24
N GLN A 8 -24.44 -16.35 -24.93
CA GLN A 8 -24.56 -17.65 -24.28
C GLN A 8 -23.32 -18.00 -23.45
N ALA A 9 -22.13 -17.69 -23.97
CA ALA A 9 -20.88 -17.92 -23.24
C ALA A 9 -20.82 -17.09 -21.95
N ASP A 10 -21.24 -15.83 -22.02
CA ASP A 10 -21.26 -14.96 -20.82
C ASP A 10 -22.31 -15.40 -19.78
N LYS A 11 -23.44 -15.96 -20.22
CA LYS A 11 -24.40 -16.59 -19.29
C LYS A 11 -23.79 -17.80 -18.56
N VAL A 12 -23.04 -18.63 -19.27
CA VAL A 12 -22.35 -19.78 -18.64
C VAL A 12 -21.30 -19.29 -17.63
N ARG A 13 -20.52 -18.27 -17.98
CA ARG A 13 -19.54 -17.66 -17.06
C ARG A 13 -20.19 -17.06 -15.81
N ALA A 14 -21.34 -16.39 -15.98
CA ALA A 14 -22.12 -15.87 -14.85
C ALA A 14 -22.60 -16.99 -13.91
N LEU A 15 -23.11 -18.10 -14.46
CA LEU A 15 -23.51 -19.27 -13.67
C LEU A 15 -22.32 -19.91 -12.94
N LEU A 16 -21.14 -19.97 -13.57
CA LEU A 16 -19.93 -20.45 -12.93
C LEU A 16 -19.50 -19.53 -11.78
N LEU A 17 -19.57 -18.23 -11.97
CA LEU A 17 -19.27 -17.24 -10.94
C LEU A 17 -20.21 -17.41 -9.73
N ASP A 18 -21.52 -17.50 -9.97
CA ASP A 18 -22.52 -17.70 -8.92
C ASP A 18 -22.28 -19.02 -8.17
N TYR A 19 -21.99 -20.09 -8.92
CA TYR A 19 -21.68 -21.38 -8.33
C TYR A 19 -20.42 -21.33 -7.45
N VAL A 20 -19.34 -20.71 -7.92
CA VAL A 20 -18.10 -20.56 -7.14
C VAL A 20 -18.34 -19.74 -5.88
N ASN A 21 -19.09 -18.63 -5.99
CA ASN A 21 -19.34 -17.72 -4.88
C ASN A 21 -20.21 -18.32 -3.76
N GLN A 22 -20.99 -19.37 -4.02
CA GLN A 22 -21.76 -20.06 -2.98
C GLN A 22 -20.86 -20.72 -1.92
N ASP A 23 -19.66 -21.21 -2.32
CA ASP A 23 -18.67 -21.78 -1.41
C ASP A 23 -17.28 -21.69 -2.06
N PHE A 24 -16.67 -20.51 -1.98
CA PHE A 24 -15.38 -20.24 -2.59
C PHE A 24 -14.27 -21.14 -2.04
N CYS A 25 -14.26 -21.39 -0.74
CA CYS A 25 -13.21 -22.19 -0.11
C CYS A 25 -13.12 -23.60 -0.69
N VAL A 26 -14.27 -24.26 -0.87
CA VAL A 26 -14.37 -25.61 -1.44
C VAL A 26 -14.19 -25.59 -2.97
N ARG A 27 -14.76 -24.58 -3.64
CA ARG A 27 -14.84 -24.51 -5.11
C ARG A 27 -13.72 -23.71 -5.76
N ARG A 28 -12.74 -23.24 -4.97
CA ARG A 28 -11.58 -22.48 -5.42
C ARG A 28 -10.83 -23.14 -6.59
N GLY A 29 -10.69 -24.46 -6.58
CA GLY A 29 -10.06 -25.21 -7.66
C GLY A 29 -10.79 -25.09 -9.00
N ILE A 30 -12.13 -25.04 -8.97
CA ILE A 30 -12.95 -24.85 -10.17
C ILE A 30 -12.76 -23.43 -10.71
N ALA A 31 -12.78 -22.42 -9.82
CA ALA A 31 -12.51 -21.03 -10.20
C ALA A 31 -11.14 -20.88 -10.87
N LEU A 32 -10.11 -21.50 -10.30
CA LEU A 32 -8.76 -21.46 -10.83
C LEU A 32 -8.68 -22.10 -12.22
N GLN A 33 -9.27 -23.29 -12.38
CA GLN A 33 -9.27 -23.98 -13.68
C GLN A 33 -10.02 -23.16 -14.73
N TRP A 34 -11.19 -22.63 -14.41
CA TRP A 34 -11.95 -21.77 -15.31
C TRP A 34 -11.16 -20.54 -15.75
N LEU A 35 -10.57 -19.79 -14.79
CA LEU A 35 -9.80 -18.60 -15.12
C LEU A 35 -8.51 -18.92 -15.89
N MET A 36 -7.93 -20.09 -15.68
CA MET A 36 -6.78 -20.57 -16.47
C MET A 36 -7.17 -20.77 -17.95
N GLU A 37 -8.36 -21.34 -18.21
CA GLU A 37 -8.90 -21.48 -19.56
C GLU A 37 -9.18 -20.10 -20.22
N GLU A 38 -9.81 -19.17 -19.48
CA GLU A 38 -10.05 -17.81 -20.00
C GLU A 38 -8.73 -17.11 -20.33
N TRP A 39 -7.71 -17.21 -19.47
CA TRP A 39 -6.38 -16.65 -19.71
C TRP A 39 -5.72 -17.25 -20.94
N THR A 40 -5.82 -18.57 -21.12
CA THR A 40 -5.26 -19.29 -22.28
C THR A 40 -5.97 -18.84 -23.55
N CYS A 41 -7.30 -18.77 -23.55
CA CYS A 41 -8.09 -18.31 -24.69
C CYS A 41 -7.78 -16.84 -25.05
N ASP A 42 -7.64 -15.96 -24.06
CA ASP A 42 -7.27 -14.56 -24.32
C ASP A 42 -5.88 -14.46 -24.94
N ARG A 43 -4.90 -15.23 -24.47
CA ARG A 43 -3.55 -15.31 -25.04
C ARG A 43 -3.54 -15.80 -26.49
N GLU A 44 -4.34 -16.81 -26.80
CA GLU A 44 -4.49 -17.34 -28.15
C GLU A 44 -5.10 -16.28 -29.11
N ARG A 45 -6.15 -15.58 -28.66
CA ARG A 45 -6.79 -14.51 -29.43
C ARG A 45 -5.85 -13.33 -29.67
N GLN A 46 -5.09 -12.92 -28.63
CA GLN A 46 -4.07 -11.87 -28.76
C GLN A 46 -2.99 -12.20 -29.80
N LYS A 47 -2.54 -13.47 -29.88
CA LYS A 47 -1.63 -13.92 -30.94
C LYS A 47 -2.22 -13.77 -32.34
N GLN A 48 -3.55 -13.84 -32.47
CA GLN A 48 -4.27 -13.66 -33.72
C GLN A 48 -4.64 -12.17 -34.00
N GLY A 49 -4.18 -11.24 -33.15
CA GLY A 49 -4.48 -9.82 -33.27
C GLY A 49 -5.90 -9.44 -32.82
N ILE A 50 -6.57 -10.32 -32.06
CA ILE A 50 -7.93 -10.08 -31.53
C ILE A 50 -7.80 -9.64 -30.09
N GLU A 51 -8.30 -8.45 -29.74
CA GLU A 51 -8.39 -8.00 -28.36
C GLU A 51 -9.35 -8.88 -27.57
N SER A 52 -8.92 -9.36 -26.41
CA SER A 52 -9.71 -10.19 -25.52
C SER A 52 -9.21 -10.00 -24.10
N GLU A 53 -10.13 -9.73 -23.17
CA GLU A 53 -9.85 -9.44 -21.75
C GLU A 53 -10.78 -10.23 -20.81
N HIS A 54 -11.30 -11.37 -21.26
CA HIS A 54 -12.25 -12.15 -20.48
C HIS A 54 -11.66 -12.59 -19.15
N TYR A 55 -10.38 -12.98 -19.12
CA TYR A 55 -9.69 -13.34 -17.88
C TYR A 55 -9.72 -12.19 -16.86
N HIS A 56 -9.39 -10.98 -17.28
CA HIS A 56 -9.36 -9.82 -16.39
C HIS A 56 -10.77 -9.47 -15.88
N ILE A 57 -11.76 -9.46 -16.77
CA ILE A 57 -13.15 -9.14 -16.44
C ILE A 57 -13.72 -10.13 -15.40
N TRP A 58 -13.49 -11.43 -15.61
CA TRP A 58 -14.08 -12.44 -14.73
C TRP A 58 -13.30 -12.63 -13.43
N LEU A 59 -11.97 -12.44 -13.45
CA LEU A 59 -11.17 -12.34 -12.24
C LEU A 59 -11.63 -11.16 -11.38
N ASP A 60 -11.87 -10.01 -12.00
CA ASP A 60 -12.32 -8.80 -11.34
C ASP A 60 -13.67 -9.01 -10.63
N LYS A 61 -14.66 -9.56 -11.34
CA LYS A 61 -15.96 -9.91 -10.77
C LYS A 61 -15.87 -10.91 -9.61
N LEU A 62 -14.99 -11.90 -9.73
CA LEU A 62 -14.80 -12.89 -8.66
C LEU A 62 -14.18 -12.23 -7.42
N LEU A 63 -13.17 -11.39 -7.62
CA LEU A 63 -12.54 -10.65 -6.51
C LEU A 63 -13.51 -9.67 -5.87
N ASP A 64 -14.33 -8.96 -6.65
CA ASP A 64 -15.39 -8.10 -6.12
C ASP A 64 -16.30 -8.86 -5.16
N ALA A 65 -16.77 -10.02 -5.59
CA ALA A 65 -17.66 -10.83 -4.77
C ALA A 65 -16.98 -11.29 -3.46
N GLN A 66 -15.70 -11.72 -3.54
CA GLN A 66 -14.98 -12.22 -2.36
C GLN A 66 -14.55 -11.10 -1.40
N LEU A 67 -14.12 -9.95 -1.92
CA LEU A 67 -13.68 -8.82 -1.11
C LEU A 67 -14.84 -8.03 -0.51
N SER A 68 -16.05 -8.13 -1.08
CA SER A 68 -17.27 -7.52 -0.54
C SER A 68 -17.92 -8.34 0.57
N MET A 69 -17.40 -9.53 0.88
CA MET A 69 -17.93 -10.34 1.97
C MET A 69 -17.65 -9.70 3.34
N PRO A 70 -18.55 -9.82 4.31
CA PRO A 70 -18.36 -9.27 5.67
C PRO A 70 -17.10 -9.78 6.36
N THR A 71 -16.66 -10.99 5.99
CA THR A 71 -15.41 -11.61 6.45
C THR A 71 -14.65 -12.13 5.25
N VAL A 72 -13.47 -11.57 4.99
CA VAL A 72 -12.58 -12.01 3.91
C VAL A 72 -11.76 -13.20 4.39
N ASP A 73 -11.90 -14.36 3.74
CA ASP A 73 -10.99 -15.48 3.99
C ASP A 73 -9.64 -15.23 3.29
N SER A 74 -8.75 -14.55 4.00
CA SER A 74 -7.43 -14.21 3.48
C SER A 74 -6.56 -15.43 3.15
N VAL A 75 -6.78 -16.57 3.81
CA VAL A 75 -6.03 -17.81 3.56
C VAL A 75 -6.47 -18.45 2.24
N ALA A 76 -7.79 -18.61 2.05
CA ALA A 76 -8.32 -19.15 0.82
C ALA A 76 -8.01 -18.24 -0.38
N LEU A 77 -8.18 -16.93 -0.22
CA LEU A 77 -7.90 -15.96 -1.25
C LEU A 77 -6.40 -15.84 -1.56
N GLY A 78 -5.53 -15.86 -0.55
CA GLY A 78 -4.08 -15.85 -0.73
C GLY A 78 -3.58 -17.06 -1.51
N ASN A 79 -4.11 -18.26 -1.19
CA ASN A 79 -3.82 -19.47 -1.94
C ASN A 79 -4.29 -19.37 -3.41
N PHE A 80 -5.49 -18.82 -3.62
CA PHE A 80 -6.04 -18.61 -4.96
C PHE A 80 -5.18 -17.64 -5.78
N LEU A 81 -4.83 -16.47 -5.24
CA LEU A 81 -3.97 -15.48 -5.90
C LEU A 81 -2.58 -16.06 -6.23
N ARG A 82 -2.04 -16.91 -5.37
CA ARG A 82 -0.76 -17.57 -5.62
C ARG A 82 -0.79 -18.47 -6.84
N ASP A 83 -1.90 -19.16 -7.09
CA ASP A 83 -2.01 -20.18 -8.13
C ASP A 83 -2.52 -19.62 -9.47
N LEU A 84 -2.98 -18.35 -9.53
CA LEU A 84 -3.40 -17.68 -10.77
C LEU A 84 -2.27 -17.63 -11.81
N PRO A 85 -2.55 -17.69 -13.12
CA PRO A 85 -1.53 -17.55 -14.16
C PRO A 85 -0.89 -16.16 -14.17
N GLN A 86 -1.67 -15.13 -13.92
CA GLN A 86 -1.26 -13.73 -13.87
C GLN A 86 -2.08 -12.97 -12.83
N ILE A 87 -1.44 -12.07 -12.09
CA ILE A 87 -2.11 -11.11 -11.21
C ILE A 87 -1.97 -9.72 -11.84
N PRO A 88 -3.04 -9.11 -12.34
CA PRO A 88 -3.03 -7.73 -12.82
C PRO A 88 -2.69 -6.73 -11.70
N LEU A 89 -2.03 -5.62 -12.04
CA LEU A 89 -1.66 -4.62 -11.03
C LEU A 89 -2.88 -4.01 -10.33
N VAL A 90 -4.03 -3.92 -11.02
CA VAL A 90 -5.29 -3.43 -10.42
C VAL A 90 -5.73 -4.25 -9.21
N VAL A 91 -5.39 -5.55 -9.17
CA VAL A 91 -5.68 -6.39 -8.00
C VAL A 91 -4.93 -5.88 -6.76
N LEU A 92 -3.71 -5.35 -6.93
CA LEU A 92 -2.95 -4.76 -5.82
C LEU A 92 -3.62 -3.51 -5.26
N ASP A 93 -4.33 -2.73 -6.08
CA ASP A 93 -5.10 -1.57 -5.64
C ASP A 93 -6.26 -1.99 -4.74
N ARG A 94 -6.95 -3.07 -5.09
CA ARG A 94 -8.03 -3.64 -4.26
C ARG A 94 -7.51 -4.19 -2.94
N LEU A 95 -6.38 -4.89 -2.95
CA LEU A 95 -5.75 -5.37 -1.72
C LEU A 95 -5.25 -4.20 -0.85
N TYR A 96 -4.84 -3.10 -1.47
CA TYR A 96 -4.48 -1.87 -0.78
C TYR A 96 -5.70 -1.24 -0.09
N GLU A 97 -6.88 -1.21 -0.76
CA GLU A 97 -8.12 -0.70 -0.17
C GLU A 97 -8.54 -1.48 1.09
N LEU A 98 -8.35 -2.81 1.12
CA LEU A 98 -8.58 -3.60 2.34
C LEU A 98 -7.70 -3.15 3.52
N CYS A 99 -6.51 -2.62 3.25
CA CYS A 99 -5.63 -2.11 4.29
C CYS A 99 -6.13 -0.79 4.90
N LEU A 100 -7.07 -0.09 4.26
CA LEU A 100 -7.64 1.16 4.73
C LEU A 100 -8.87 0.97 5.62
N ASP A 101 -9.56 -0.16 5.49
CA ASP A 101 -10.72 -0.47 6.32
C ASP A 101 -10.30 -1.18 7.60
N ARG A 102 -10.80 -0.70 8.74
CA ARG A 102 -10.52 -1.24 10.08
C ARG A 102 -10.95 -2.69 10.25
N GLY A 103 -12.01 -3.10 9.55
CA GLY A 103 -12.53 -4.47 9.60
C GLY A 103 -11.66 -5.49 8.88
N THR A 104 -10.96 -5.07 7.82
CA THR A 104 -10.21 -5.95 6.91
C THR A 104 -8.71 -5.64 6.84
N ILE A 105 -8.22 -4.70 7.64
CA ILE A 105 -6.80 -4.27 7.64
C ILE A 105 -5.82 -5.44 7.83
N GLY A 106 -6.16 -6.39 8.70
CA GLY A 106 -5.33 -7.58 8.96
C GLY A 106 -5.17 -8.45 7.73
N GLU A 107 -6.28 -8.72 7.07
CA GLU A 107 -6.42 -9.51 5.85
C GLU A 107 -5.72 -8.83 4.66
N GLY A 108 -5.91 -7.53 4.48
CA GLY A 108 -5.24 -6.75 3.44
C GLY A 108 -3.72 -6.85 3.52
N PHE A 109 -3.13 -6.61 4.70
CA PHE A 109 -1.68 -6.75 4.89
C PHE A 109 -1.20 -8.20 4.78
N ALA A 110 -2.00 -9.20 5.18
CA ALA A 110 -1.66 -10.61 4.99
C ALA A 110 -1.58 -10.95 3.50
N LEU A 111 -2.61 -10.61 2.73
CA LEU A 111 -2.67 -10.85 1.28
C LEU A 111 -1.53 -10.16 0.53
N LEU A 112 -1.23 -8.89 0.83
CA LEU A 112 -0.09 -8.19 0.21
C LEU A 112 1.24 -8.89 0.51
N ARG A 113 1.47 -9.35 1.74
CA ARG A 113 2.68 -10.12 2.09
C ARG A 113 2.75 -11.44 1.34
N ASP A 114 1.64 -12.18 1.25
CA ASP A 114 1.58 -13.47 0.57
C ASP A 114 1.84 -13.32 -0.93
N VAL A 115 1.24 -12.32 -1.59
CA VAL A 115 1.50 -11.99 -3.01
C VAL A 115 2.97 -11.60 -3.20
N SER A 116 3.52 -10.76 -2.33
CA SER A 116 4.94 -10.37 -2.37
C SER A 116 5.89 -11.56 -2.24
N ALA A 117 5.58 -12.51 -1.35
CA ALA A 117 6.38 -13.70 -1.14
C ALA A 117 6.31 -14.67 -2.33
N ALA A 118 5.10 -14.91 -2.83
CA ALA A 118 4.82 -15.92 -3.87
C ALA A 118 5.15 -15.45 -5.29
N ARG A 119 5.08 -14.14 -5.57
CA ARG A 119 5.17 -13.56 -6.92
C ARG A 119 6.34 -12.58 -7.05
N PRO A 120 7.56 -13.04 -7.43
CA PRO A 120 8.73 -12.16 -7.56
C PRO A 120 8.51 -10.89 -8.41
N PRO A 121 7.79 -10.92 -9.55
CA PRO A 121 7.54 -9.71 -10.34
C PRO A 121 6.70 -8.65 -9.62
N LEU A 122 5.87 -9.05 -8.64
CA LEU A 122 5.00 -8.15 -7.88
C LEU A 122 5.61 -7.64 -6.57
N ARG A 123 6.79 -8.12 -6.17
CA ARG A 123 7.46 -7.74 -4.92
C ARG A 123 7.63 -6.24 -4.78
N VAL A 124 8.20 -5.60 -5.80
CA VAL A 124 8.46 -4.15 -5.77
C VAL A 124 7.15 -3.35 -5.82
N PRO A 125 6.20 -3.62 -6.74
CA PRO A 125 4.88 -2.96 -6.71
C PRO A 125 4.17 -3.08 -5.36
N VAL A 126 4.11 -4.27 -4.77
CA VAL A 126 3.52 -4.47 -3.43
C VAL A 126 4.28 -3.68 -2.36
N CYS A 127 5.60 -3.68 -2.39
CA CYS A 127 6.41 -2.93 -1.45
C CYS A 127 6.07 -1.43 -1.51
N HIS A 128 5.99 -0.84 -2.71
CA HIS A 128 5.61 0.56 -2.86
C HIS A 128 4.22 0.86 -2.30
N LYS A 129 3.23 -0.02 -2.52
CA LYS A 129 1.90 0.12 -1.93
C LYS A 129 1.96 0.15 -0.39
N VAL A 130 2.67 -0.77 0.23
CA VAL A 130 2.84 -0.81 1.69
C VAL A 130 3.61 0.42 2.19
N LEU A 131 4.65 0.87 1.47
CA LEU A 131 5.43 2.05 1.86
C LEU A 131 4.61 3.34 1.80
N GLN A 132 3.69 3.49 0.84
CA GLN A 132 2.74 4.62 0.84
C GLN A 132 1.90 4.64 2.13
N LEU A 133 1.46 3.47 2.62
CA LEU A 133 0.69 3.36 3.86
C LEU A 133 1.50 3.72 5.12
N THR A 134 2.83 3.72 5.08
CA THR A 134 3.66 4.15 6.22
C THR A 134 3.53 5.64 6.53
N ARG A 135 2.99 6.43 5.60
CA ARG A 135 2.71 7.87 5.75
C ARG A 135 1.20 8.15 5.95
N HIS A 136 0.38 7.12 6.10
CA HIS A 136 -1.08 7.28 6.22
C HIS A 136 -1.46 8.05 7.48
N SER A 137 -2.55 8.84 7.41
CA SER A 137 -3.05 9.64 8.55
C SER A 137 -3.49 8.77 9.72
N GLU A 138 -4.16 7.66 9.45
CA GLU A 138 -4.63 6.75 10.48
C GLU A 138 -3.48 5.95 11.09
N ARG A 139 -3.29 6.05 12.41
CA ARG A 139 -2.20 5.41 13.15
C ARG A 139 -2.20 3.88 13.03
N LEU A 140 -3.39 3.26 13.00
CA LEU A 140 -3.50 1.81 12.91
C LEU A 140 -2.96 1.29 11.57
N VAL A 141 -3.36 1.93 10.45
CA VAL A 141 -2.89 1.63 9.09
C VAL A 141 -1.39 1.83 9.00
N ARG A 142 -0.92 3.00 9.43
CA ARG A 142 0.50 3.38 9.43
C ARG A 142 1.36 2.39 10.23
N GLY A 143 0.93 2.04 11.45
CA GLY A 143 1.66 1.10 12.31
C GLY A 143 1.78 -0.30 11.70
N ARG A 144 0.71 -0.81 11.06
CA ARG A 144 0.73 -2.10 10.35
C ARG A 144 1.67 -2.08 9.16
N ALA A 145 1.66 -1.00 8.38
CA ALA A 145 2.57 -0.80 7.25
C ALA A 145 4.04 -0.78 7.69
N ILE A 146 4.37 -0.02 8.76
CA ILE A 146 5.72 0.07 9.32
C ILE A 146 6.21 -1.29 9.83
N VAL A 147 5.36 -2.06 10.52
CA VAL A 147 5.72 -3.42 10.98
C VAL A 147 6.02 -4.33 9.78
N THR A 148 5.22 -4.25 8.72
CA THR A 148 5.43 -5.03 7.49
C THR A 148 6.74 -4.65 6.80
N ALA A 149 6.98 -3.36 6.58
CA ALA A 149 8.21 -2.85 5.98
C ALA A 149 9.46 -3.23 6.80
N ARG A 150 9.41 -3.08 8.13
CA ARG A 150 10.48 -3.52 9.03
C ARG A 150 10.78 -5.01 8.90
N THR A 151 9.76 -5.85 8.75
CA THR A 151 9.96 -7.29 8.59
C THR A 151 10.78 -7.62 7.36
N TRP A 152 10.52 -6.95 6.23
CA TRP A 152 11.30 -7.13 5.00
C TRP A 152 12.76 -6.72 5.15
N VAL A 153 13.03 -5.66 5.91
CA VAL A 153 14.42 -5.23 6.20
C VAL A 153 15.13 -6.26 7.09
N LEU A 154 14.46 -6.79 8.12
CA LEU A 154 15.04 -7.80 9.02
C LEU A 154 15.33 -9.13 8.30
N GLN A 155 14.53 -9.48 7.29
CA GLN A 155 14.74 -10.67 6.46
C GLN A 155 15.96 -10.54 5.53
N LYS A 156 16.53 -9.33 5.38
CA LYS A 156 17.65 -9.03 4.47
C LYS A 156 17.39 -9.50 3.02
N GLY A 157 16.12 -9.47 2.62
CA GLY A 157 15.67 -9.86 1.29
C GLY A 157 15.79 -8.72 0.26
N PRO A 158 15.37 -8.97 -0.98
CA PRO A 158 15.48 -8.01 -2.08
C PRO A 158 14.69 -6.71 -1.87
N LEU A 159 13.75 -6.68 -0.92
CA LEU A 159 12.97 -5.49 -0.58
C LEU A 159 13.63 -4.59 0.47
N ALA A 160 14.68 -5.06 1.15
CA ALA A 160 15.34 -4.31 2.21
C ALA A 160 15.86 -2.95 1.70
N ASP A 161 16.54 -2.95 0.56
CA ASP A 161 17.11 -1.73 -0.03
C ASP A 161 16.01 -0.76 -0.50
N VAL A 162 14.90 -1.28 -1.02
CA VAL A 162 13.74 -0.46 -1.42
C VAL A 162 13.13 0.25 -0.21
N VAL A 163 12.96 -0.45 0.90
CA VAL A 163 12.44 0.12 2.15
C VAL A 163 13.40 1.17 2.72
N LEU A 164 14.69 0.88 2.75
CA LEU A 164 15.71 1.82 3.24
C LEU A 164 15.81 3.06 2.37
N ALA A 165 15.74 2.92 1.04
CA ALA A 165 15.73 4.05 0.11
C ALA A 165 14.51 4.94 0.34
N PHE A 166 13.32 4.37 0.47
CA PHE A 166 12.10 5.11 0.76
C PHE A 166 12.14 5.85 2.11
N ALA A 167 12.72 5.22 3.15
CA ALA A 167 12.87 5.87 4.45
C ALA A 167 13.84 7.06 4.38
N ARG A 168 14.93 6.98 3.57
CA ARG A 168 15.83 8.13 3.30
C ARG A 168 15.11 9.24 2.55
N GLU A 169 14.35 8.89 1.51
CA GLU A 169 13.53 9.83 0.77
C GLU A 169 12.53 10.56 1.68
N SER A 170 11.88 9.84 2.63
CA SER A 170 10.99 10.45 3.62
C SER A 170 11.69 11.49 4.50
N LEU A 171 12.94 11.19 4.90
CA LEU A 171 13.75 12.14 5.68
C LEU A 171 14.19 13.35 4.84
N GLN A 172 14.50 13.16 3.55
CA GLN A 172 14.82 14.26 2.64
C GLN A 172 13.62 15.16 2.40
N LEU A 173 12.44 14.59 2.15
CA LEU A 173 11.20 15.36 2.03
C LEU A 173 10.94 16.21 3.27
N LEU A 174 11.17 15.69 4.47
CA LEU A 174 11.02 16.45 5.70
C LEU A 174 11.94 17.68 5.72
N VAL A 175 13.19 17.54 5.26
CA VAL A 175 14.14 18.67 5.18
C VAL A 175 13.72 19.68 4.12
N GLU A 176 13.22 19.21 2.97
CA GLU A 176 12.76 20.09 1.88
C GLU A 176 11.50 20.86 2.28
N GLU A 177 10.50 20.20 2.87
CA GLU A 177 9.29 20.85 3.38
C GLU A 177 9.63 21.85 4.48
N ALA A 178 10.52 21.49 5.41
CA ALA A 178 10.96 22.38 6.47
C ALA A 178 11.66 23.63 5.93
N ARG A 179 12.47 23.51 4.86
CA ARG A 179 13.14 24.65 4.21
C ARG A 179 12.18 25.52 3.41
N ALA A 180 11.19 24.91 2.74
CA ALA A 180 10.19 25.66 1.97
C ALA A 180 9.36 26.59 2.88
N HIS A 181 9.10 26.16 4.11
CA HIS A 181 8.39 26.99 5.09
C HIS A 181 9.26 28.03 5.81
N ASP A 182 10.59 27.86 5.81
CA ASP A 182 11.53 28.80 6.42
C ASP A 182 11.96 29.90 5.42
N ALA A 183 11.57 29.80 4.15
CA ALA A 183 11.81 30.85 3.15
C ALA A 183 10.86 32.02 3.46
N PRO A 184 11.39 33.30 3.65
CA PRO A 184 10.54 34.44 3.92
C PRO A 184 9.61 34.66 2.71
N GLU A 185 8.30 34.55 2.92
CA GLU A 185 7.33 35.10 1.97
C GLU A 185 7.66 36.57 1.75
N ALA A 186 7.93 36.95 0.51
CA ALA A 186 8.05 38.32 0.11
C ALA A 186 6.74 39.04 0.45
N GLN A 187 6.74 39.77 1.54
CA GLN A 187 5.60 40.50 2.07
C GLN A 187 5.08 41.46 1.01
N ASP A 188 3.89 41.16 0.50
CA ASP A 188 3.02 42.18 -0.02
C ASP A 188 2.15 42.70 1.14
N MET A 189 2.46 43.93 1.56
CA MET A 189 1.80 44.57 2.69
C MET A 189 0.38 45.01 2.31
N SER A 190 -0.62 44.43 2.94
CA SER A 190 -1.85 45.20 3.24
C SER A 190 -2.56 44.63 4.48
N VAL A 191 -2.68 45.52 5.40
CA VAL A 191 -3.33 45.60 6.72
C VAL A 191 -4.72 44.99 6.75
N GLU A 192 -5.03 44.19 7.80
CA GLU A 192 -6.05 44.56 8.81
C GLU A 192 -6.03 43.55 9.94
N ALA A 193 -6.01 44.08 11.19
CA ALA A 193 -6.03 43.32 12.42
C ALA A 193 -7.48 42.96 12.79
N GLU A 194 -7.74 41.66 13.02
CA GLU A 194 -8.82 41.25 13.90
C GLU A 194 -8.34 40.12 14.83
N GLU A 195 -8.70 40.27 16.09
CA GLU A 195 -8.35 39.41 17.21
C GLU A 195 -8.82 37.97 16.98
N ALA A 196 -7.92 36.99 17.02
CA ALA A 196 -8.26 35.58 17.03
C ALA A 196 -7.38 34.84 18.03
N ASP A 197 -8.07 34.35 19.05
CA ASP A 197 -7.89 33.14 19.85
C ASP A 197 -6.52 32.45 19.79
N GLU A 198 -5.85 32.41 20.95
CA GLU A 198 -4.59 31.71 21.22
C GLU A 198 -4.74 30.19 21.14
N THR A 199 -4.89 29.62 19.96
CA THR A 199 -4.44 28.25 19.66
C THR A 199 -3.12 28.39 18.94
N ALA A 200 -2.01 27.98 19.59
CA ALA A 200 -0.66 28.07 19.09
C ALA A 200 -0.54 27.55 17.65
N ALA A 201 -0.76 28.43 16.68
CA ALA A 201 -0.51 28.18 15.27
C ALA A 201 0.98 27.93 15.11
N ASN A 202 1.33 26.71 14.67
CA ASN A 202 2.70 26.33 14.37
C ASN A 202 3.10 27.12 13.11
N PRO A 203 4.02 28.09 13.19
CA PRO A 203 4.33 29.00 12.07
C PRO A 203 4.97 28.30 10.85
N LEU A 204 5.19 27.00 10.93
CA LEU A 204 5.87 26.18 9.92
C LEU A 204 4.90 25.36 9.01
N GLY A 205 3.58 25.48 9.17
CA GLY A 205 2.63 24.71 8.36
C GLY A 205 2.68 23.19 8.53
N LEU A 206 3.79 22.64 9.03
CA LEU A 206 3.94 21.21 9.38
C LEU A 206 3.49 21.00 10.82
N ASN A 207 2.37 20.33 11.01
CA ASN A 207 1.96 19.93 12.36
C ASN A 207 2.82 18.75 12.86
N GLU A 208 2.85 18.53 14.18
CA GLU A 208 3.61 17.43 14.80
C GLU A 208 3.26 16.06 14.20
N GLN A 209 2.03 15.88 13.73
CA GLN A 209 1.58 14.64 13.12
C GLN A 209 2.18 14.42 11.72
N ASP A 210 2.37 15.47 10.94
CA ASP A 210 2.97 15.39 9.61
C ASP A 210 4.45 15.05 9.72
N VAL A 211 5.15 15.68 10.66
CA VAL A 211 6.53 15.31 11.01
C VAL A 211 6.61 13.83 11.40
N LEU A 212 5.71 13.36 12.28
CA LEU A 212 5.68 11.98 12.74
C LEU A 212 5.48 10.99 11.57
N ARG A 213 4.58 11.30 10.62
CA ARG A 213 4.33 10.46 9.44
C ARG A 213 5.59 10.24 8.60
N LEU A 214 6.43 11.24 8.49
CA LEU A 214 7.66 11.17 7.68
C LEU A 214 8.81 10.46 8.40
N ILE A 215 8.89 10.55 9.74
CA ILE A 215 10.01 10.01 10.50
C ILE A 215 9.77 8.64 11.14
N GLU A 216 8.51 8.23 11.38
CA GLU A 216 8.18 7.05 12.19
C GLU A 216 8.82 5.77 11.63
N LEU A 217 8.77 5.56 10.31
CA LEU A 217 9.46 4.43 9.67
C LEU A 217 10.97 4.48 9.93
N ALA A 218 11.60 5.64 9.73
CA ALA A 218 13.04 5.83 9.91
C ALA A 218 13.46 5.54 11.36
N LEU A 219 12.69 6.01 12.34
CA LEU A 219 12.94 5.75 13.75
C LEU A 219 12.85 4.26 14.09
N VAL A 220 11.81 3.57 13.60
CA VAL A 220 11.64 2.13 13.84
C VAL A 220 12.77 1.31 13.20
N LEU A 221 13.26 1.71 12.03
CA LEU A 221 14.40 1.06 11.38
C LEU A 221 15.70 1.33 12.12
N SER A 222 15.91 2.52 12.68
CA SER A 222 17.11 2.93 13.44
C SER A 222 17.37 2.05 14.64
N VAL A 223 16.31 1.54 15.30
CA VAL A 223 16.43 0.62 16.46
C VAL A 223 17.22 -0.65 16.13
N LYS A 224 17.13 -1.11 14.88
CA LYS A 224 17.73 -2.38 14.44
C LYS A 224 18.90 -2.20 13.48
N GLN A 225 19.11 -1.00 12.98
CA GLN A 225 20.19 -0.66 12.04
C GLN A 225 20.90 0.62 12.49
N PRO A 226 22.01 0.51 13.25
CA PRO A 226 22.76 1.67 13.74
C PRO A 226 23.26 2.61 12.64
N SER A 227 23.57 2.09 11.44
CA SER A 227 23.96 2.90 10.30
C SER A 227 22.85 3.86 9.86
N PHE A 228 21.59 3.44 9.97
CA PHE A 228 20.44 4.27 9.64
C PHE A 228 20.17 5.33 10.72
N PHE A 229 20.45 5.02 11.98
CA PHE A 229 20.40 6.00 13.06
C PHE A 229 21.37 7.17 12.82
N ALA A 230 22.58 6.88 12.34
CA ALA A 230 23.54 7.92 11.98
C ALA A 230 23.01 8.88 10.89
N GLU A 231 22.21 8.38 9.94
CA GLU A 231 21.56 9.23 8.93
C GLU A 231 20.51 10.17 9.55
N VAL A 232 19.70 9.66 10.49
CA VAL A 232 18.71 10.48 11.22
C VAL A 232 19.41 11.58 12.03
N VAL A 233 20.50 11.25 12.74
CA VAL A 233 21.29 12.21 13.52
C VAL A 233 21.92 13.28 12.61
N ARG A 234 22.38 12.92 11.43
CA ARG A 234 22.97 13.86 10.46
C ARG A 234 21.96 14.89 9.94
N ILE A 235 20.70 14.48 9.79
CA ILE A 235 19.63 15.36 9.27
C ILE A 235 19.08 16.26 10.37
N TYR A 236 19.10 15.83 11.62
CA TYR A 236 18.53 16.55 12.75
C TYR A 236 18.94 18.04 12.84
N PRO A 237 20.23 18.44 12.72
CA PRO A 237 20.64 19.85 12.80
C PRO A 237 20.19 20.68 11.59
N LEU A 238 19.75 20.06 10.50
CA LEU A 238 19.25 20.75 9.30
C LEU A 238 17.78 21.14 9.40
N LEU A 239 17.08 20.69 10.45
CA LEU A 239 15.66 20.91 10.64
C LEU A 239 15.42 22.15 11.52
N PRO A 240 14.32 22.90 11.30
CA PRO A 240 13.90 23.99 12.15
C PRO A 240 13.62 23.55 13.59
N ALA A 241 13.77 24.47 14.56
CA ALA A 241 13.61 24.17 15.98
C ALA A 241 12.29 23.49 16.36
N PRO A 242 11.11 23.86 15.82
CA PRO A 242 9.84 23.16 16.11
C PRO A 242 9.84 21.70 15.65
N VAL A 243 10.41 21.43 14.47
CA VAL A 243 10.52 20.07 13.93
C VAL A 243 11.50 19.24 14.75
N GLN A 244 12.62 19.84 15.19
CA GLN A 244 13.57 19.20 16.10
C GLN A 244 12.89 18.82 17.44
N ALA A 245 12.09 19.73 18.01
CA ALA A 245 11.34 19.46 19.24
C ALA A 245 10.33 18.34 19.08
N ALA A 246 9.61 18.30 17.95
CA ALA A 246 8.70 17.19 17.62
C ALA A 246 9.46 15.87 17.48
N MET A 247 10.60 15.84 16.79
CA MET A 247 11.44 14.64 16.69
C MET A 247 11.95 14.16 18.05
N GLN A 248 12.40 15.06 18.94
CA GLN A 248 12.92 14.69 20.26
C GLN A 248 11.91 13.93 21.10
N LYS A 249 10.62 14.32 21.06
CA LYS A 249 9.55 13.62 21.77
C LYS A 249 9.46 12.13 21.37
N HIS A 250 9.77 11.82 20.12
CA HIS A 250 9.63 10.48 19.55
C HIS A 250 10.94 9.67 19.54
N VAL A 251 12.10 10.32 19.57
CA VAL A 251 13.41 9.66 19.63
C VAL A 251 13.76 9.20 21.04
N THR A 252 13.38 9.97 22.07
CA THR A 252 13.73 9.66 23.47
C THR A 252 13.32 8.27 23.95
N PRO A 253 12.14 7.72 23.59
CA PRO A 253 11.75 6.34 23.92
C PRO A 253 12.55 5.26 23.18
N VAL A 254 13.13 5.59 22.03
CA VAL A 254 13.87 4.66 21.16
C VAL A 254 15.32 4.50 21.60
N ALA A 255 15.87 5.51 22.26
CA ALA A 255 17.27 5.54 22.72
C ALA A 255 17.50 4.89 24.10
N ARG A 256 16.44 4.42 24.77
CA ARG A 256 16.47 3.64 26.02
C ARG A 256 16.29 2.16 25.73
#